data_726800258aa5cda8cc15554b45c2fd1a
#
_entry.id   726800258aa5cda8cc15554b45c2fd1a
#
_cell.length_a   1.000
_cell.length_b   1.000
_cell.length_c   1.000
_cell.angle_alpha   90.00
_cell.angle_beta   90.00
_cell.angle_gamma   90.00
#
_symmetry.space_group_name_H-M   'P 1'
#
loop_
_entity.id
_entity.type
_entity.pdbx_description
1 polymer ?
#
loop_
_entity_poly.entity_id
_entity_poly.type
_entity_poly.pdbx_seq_one_letter_code
_entity_poly.pdbx_strand_id
1 'polypeptide(L)'
;YPVVERNESVYIWHDIENRDPFFEAPDIFASFGDDSTIADYYPQQRLFEQGHEMHPQYVLENGVDFAHFKYVHGTPINPIFTRHDFDEPVSYVDFTITFEGDDAQKIEDVGSGVEAINGGLGIAVTKSWGMIDNRTISAITPVDDSTSDVRFMVYIGRPKGEVRNPDRAWVKAEEFGLEVIRQFRQDIHIWAHQRYSDPPALSSSELKGFTAIREWA
;
A
#
# COMPACT_ATOMS: atom_id res chain seq x y z
N TYR A 1 -18.11 -18.33 -8.01
CA TYR A 1 -17.09 -17.66 -7.19
C TYR A 1 -17.74 -16.85 -6.09
N PRO A 2 -17.30 -16.95 -4.81
CA PRO A 2 -17.73 -16.05 -3.75
C PRO A 2 -17.35 -14.59 -4.08
N VAL A 3 -18.24 -13.67 -3.75
CA VAL A 3 -18.09 -12.24 -4.05
C VAL A 3 -18.37 -11.43 -2.80
N VAL A 4 -17.58 -10.40 -2.55
CA VAL A 4 -17.78 -9.44 -1.47
C VAL A 4 -17.62 -8.00 -1.98
N GLU A 5 -18.50 -7.11 -1.53
CA GLU A 5 -18.35 -5.67 -1.69
C GLU A 5 -17.70 -5.08 -0.43
N ARG A 6 -16.58 -4.42 -0.59
CA ARG A 6 -15.84 -3.74 0.49
C ARG A 6 -14.98 -2.63 -0.09
N ASN A 7 -14.76 -1.55 0.66
CA ASN A 7 -13.89 -0.43 0.26
C ASN A 7 -14.31 0.18 -1.11
N GLU A 8 -15.62 0.32 -1.37
CA GLU A 8 -16.17 0.77 -2.66
C GLU A 8 -15.71 -0.06 -3.88
N SER A 9 -15.36 -1.32 -3.65
CA SER A 9 -14.87 -2.26 -4.65
C SER A 9 -15.52 -3.63 -4.51
N VAL A 10 -15.55 -4.37 -5.60
CA VAL A 10 -16.05 -5.75 -5.64
C VAL A 10 -14.85 -6.69 -5.73
N TYR A 11 -14.73 -7.60 -4.78
CA TYR A 11 -13.71 -8.64 -4.75
C TYR A 11 -14.34 -9.98 -5.08
N ILE A 12 -13.62 -10.77 -5.86
CA ILE A 12 -14.02 -12.12 -6.26
C ILE A 12 -12.98 -13.08 -5.70
N TRP A 13 -13.44 -14.05 -4.92
CA TRP A 13 -12.55 -15.11 -4.46
C TRP A 13 -12.27 -16.09 -5.59
N HIS A 14 -11.00 -16.35 -5.81
CA HIS A 14 -10.53 -17.41 -6.68
C HIS A 14 -9.46 -18.23 -5.95
N ASP A 15 -9.63 -19.54 -5.95
CA ASP A 15 -8.67 -20.49 -5.41
C ASP A 15 -8.50 -21.64 -6.40
N ILE A 16 -7.26 -21.99 -6.70
CA ILE A 16 -6.92 -23.01 -7.70
C ILE A 16 -7.44 -24.42 -7.31
N GLU A 17 -7.56 -24.66 -6.00
CA GLU A 17 -8.08 -25.93 -5.44
C GLU A 17 -9.58 -25.86 -5.16
N ASN A 18 -10.26 -24.75 -5.52
CA ASN A 18 -11.67 -24.47 -5.25
C ASN A 18 -12.04 -24.51 -3.76
N ARG A 19 -11.13 -24.12 -2.87
CA ARG A 19 -11.43 -23.95 -1.46
C ARG A 19 -12.32 -22.73 -1.24
N ASP A 20 -13.15 -22.80 -0.20
CA ASP A 20 -13.90 -21.65 0.26
C ASP A 20 -12.96 -20.53 0.77
N PRO A 21 -13.40 -19.25 0.78
CA PRO A 21 -12.62 -18.18 1.35
C PRO A 21 -12.18 -18.47 2.78
N PHE A 22 -10.88 -18.41 3.04
CA PHE A 22 -10.29 -18.63 4.37
C PHE A 22 -9.72 -17.37 4.99
N PHE A 23 -9.83 -16.23 4.29
CA PHE A 23 -9.64 -14.89 4.84
C PHE A 23 -10.62 -13.91 4.17
N GLU A 24 -10.83 -12.77 4.81
CA GLU A 24 -11.63 -11.67 4.25
C GLU A 24 -10.75 -10.61 3.61
N ALA A 25 -11.25 -9.97 2.54
CA ALA A 25 -10.58 -8.80 1.99
C ALA A 25 -10.43 -7.72 3.10
N PRO A 26 -9.21 -7.20 3.35
CA PRO A 26 -8.99 -6.22 4.40
C PRO A 26 -9.85 -4.95 4.19
N ASP A 27 -10.40 -4.44 5.28
CA ASP A 27 -11.14 -3.17 5.30
C ASP A 27 -10.17 -2.01 5.60
N ILE A 28 -10.30 -0.90 4.87
CA ILE A 28 -9.39 0.26 5.00
C ILE A 28 -9.51 1.03 6.32
N PHE A 29 -10.50 0.72 7.14
CA PHE A 29 -10.71 1.31 8.47
C PHE A 29 -10.72 0.24 9.56
N ALA A 30 -11.68 -0.67 9.52
CA ALA A 30 -11.89 -1.66 10.58
C ALA A 30 -10.68 -2.59 10.79
N SER A 31 -9.94 -2.94 9.72
CA SER A 31 -8.74 -3.78 9.85
C SER A 31 -7.58 -3.07 10.60
N PHE A 32 -7.63 -1.74 10.70
CA PHE A 32 -6.69 -0.93 11.49
C PHE A 32 -7.24 -0.51 12.86
N GLY A 33 -8.39 -1.06 13.27
CA GLY A 33 -9.06 -0.63 14.51
C GLY A 33 -9.52 0.83 14.48
N ASP A 34 -9.83 1.35 13.29
CA ASP A 34 -10.23 2.72 13.06
C ASP A 34 -11.75 2.79 12.84
N ASP A 35 -12.44 3.59 13.65
CA ASP A 35 -13.89 3.80 13.57
C ASP A 35 -14.29 4.84 12.48
N SER A 36 -13.32 5.37 11.72
CA SER A 36 -13.57 6.28 10.60
C SER A 36 -14.39 5.61 9.50
N THR A 37 -15.01 6.44 8.70
CA THR A 37 -15.81 6.05 7.54
C THR A 37 -15.36 6.78 6.28
N ILE A 38 -15.82 6.36 5.11
CA ILE A 38 -15.58 7.07 3.84
C ILE A 38 -15.95 8.56 3.92
N ALA A 39 -16.95 8.93 4.71
CA ALA A 39 -17.38 10.32 4.86
C ALA A 39 -16.32 11.24 5.55
N ASP A 40 -15.41 10.64 6.32
CA ASP A 40 -14.30 11.35 6.98
C ASP A 40 -13.14 11.64 6.01
N TYR A 41 -13.25 11.16 4.79
CA TYR A 41 -12.24 11.31 3.74
C TYR A 41 -12.80 12.11 2.56
N TYR A 42 -11.90 12.69 1.78
CA TYR A 42 -12.24 13.25 0.48
C TYR A 42 -12.55 12.13 -0.52
N PRO A 43 -13.31 12.42 -1.60
CA PRO A 43 -13.55 11.43 -2.63
C PRO A 43 -12.26 10.81 -3.14
N GLN A 44 -12.26 9.50 -3.31
CA GLN A 44 -11.07 8.75 -3.71
C GLN A 44 -10.52 9.24 -5.05
N GLN A 45 -9.21 9.27 -5.14
CA GLN A 45 -8.49 9.34 -6.39
C GLN A 45 -8.06 7.95 -6.79
N ARG A 46 -8.08 7.63 -8.07
CA ARG A 46 -7.83 6.28 -8.54
C ARG A 46 -6.95 6.24 -9.77
N LEU A 47 -6.15 5.18 -9.82
CA LEU A 47 -5.40 4.73 -10.97
C LEU A 47 -6.01 3.40 -11.42
N PHE A 48 -6.22 3.24 -12.73
CA PHE A 48 -6.51 1.96 -13.35
C PHE A 48 -5.67 1.83 -14.60
N GLU A 49 -4.82 0.84 -14.61
CA GLU A 49 -3.95 0.51 -15.74
C GLU A 49 -4.01 -0.99 -16.02
N GLN A 50 -3.96 -1.38 -17.29
CA GLN A 50 -4.17 -2.77 -17.70
C GLN A 50 -2.95 -3.35 -18.40
N GLY A 51 -2.76 -4.67 -18.24
CA GLY A 51 -1.81 -5.44 -19.01
C GLY A 51 -0.35 -5.12 -18.73
N HIS A 52 0.00 -4.79 -17.48
CA HIS A 52 1.40 -4.63 -17.09
C HIS A 52 2.11 -5.98 -17.02
N GLU A 53 3.31 -6.06 -17.59
CA GLU A 53 4.18 -7.24 -17.49
C GLU A 53 4.75 -7.37 -16.07
N MET A 54 3.93 -7.79 -15.12
CA MET A 54 4.31 -7.93 -13.72
C MET A 54 3.51 -9.01 -13.01
N HIS A 55 4.13 -9.66 -12.03
CA HIS A 55 3.47 -10.57 -11.13
C HIS A 55 2.99 -9.85 -9.87
N PRO A 56 1.81 -10.16 -9.28
CA PRO A 56 1.31 -9.54 -8.05
C PRO A 56 2.29 -9.59 -6.87
N GLN A 57 3.10 -10.64 -6.79
CA GLN A 57 4.13 -10.81 -5.76
C GLN A 57 5.14 -9.64 -5.70
N TYR A 58 5.44 -8.99 -6.82
CA TYR A 58 6.38 -7.85 -6.83
C TYR A 58 5.86 -6.68 -6.00
N VAL A 59 4.55 -6.48 -5.98
CA VAL A 59 3.92 -5.44 -5.15
C VAL A 59 4.06 -5.77 -3.66
N LEU A 60 3.94 -7.03 -3.29
CA LEU A 60 4.16 -7.48 -1.91
C LEU A 60 5.64 -7.35 -1.51
N GLU A 61 6.55 -7.77 -2.37
CA GLU A 61 7.99 -7.65 -2.14
C GLU A 61 8.41 -6.19 -1.95
N ASN A 62 7.74 -5.25 -2.63
CA ASN A 62 7.97 -3.82 -2.44
C ASN A 62 7.71 -3.35 -0.99
N GLY A 63 6.76 -3.97 -0.30
CA GLY A 63 6.46 -3.69 1.10
C GLY A 63 7.60 -4.04 2.08
N VAL A 64 8.55 -4.88 1.69
CA VAL A 64 9.73 -5.27 2.50
C VAL A 64 11.03 -4.72 1.94
N ASP A 65 11.02 -4.08 0.78
CA ASP A 65 12.15 -3.38 0.18
C ASP A 65 12.26 -1.95 0.75
N PHE A 66 12.99 -1.79 1.85
CA PHE A 66 13.17 -0.47 2.44
C PHE A 66 14.10 0.45 1.62
N ALA A 67 14.98 -0.11 0.79
CA ALA A 67 15.93 0.69 0.01
C ALA A 67 15.25 1.48 -1.11
N HIS A 68 14.17 0.96 -1.69
CA HIS A 68 13.46 1.64 -2.78
C HIS A 68 12.91 3.02 -2.36
N PHE A 69 12.47 3.20 -1.10
CA PHE A 69 11.99 4.49 -0.62
C PHE A 69 13.00 5.61 -0.86
N LYS A 70 14.28 5.35 -0.60
CA LYS A 70 15.34 6.33 -0.82
C LYS A 70 15.67 6.53 -2.29
N TYR A 71 15.78 5.46 -3.05
CA TYR A 71 16.32 5.51 -4.41
C TYR A 71 15.23 5.75 -5.47
N VAL A 72 14.01 5.36 -5.21
CA VAL A 72 12.87 5.55 -6.13
C VAL A 72 12.05 6.77 -5.75
N HIS A 73 11.67 6.88 -4.47
CA HIS A 73 10.81 7.98 -3.99
C HIS A 73 11.57 9.17 -3.43
N GLY A 74 12.90 9.04 -3.26
CA GLY A 74 13.75 10.16 -2.81
C GLY A 74 13.58 10.51 -1.33
N THR A 75 13.16 9.56 -0.49
CA THR A 75 13.11 9.80 0.96
C THR A 75 14.52 10.05 1.51
N PRO A 76 14.70 10.96 2.47
CA PRO A 76 16.03 11.30 2.98
C PRO A 76 16.72 10.12 3.67
N ILE A 77 15.96 9.30 4.38
CA ILE A 77 16.45 8.08 5.05
C ILE A 77 15.55 6.89 4.77
N ASN A 78 16.08 5.69 4.97
CA ASN A 78 15.28 4.47 4.85
C ASN A 78 14.28 4.38 6.00
N PRO A 79 13.05 3.86 5.76
CA PRO A 79 12.09 3.59 6.81
C PRO A 79 12.64 2.58 7.81
N ILE A 80 12.11 2.65 9.03
CA ILE A 80 12.40 1.70 10.11
C ILE A 80 11.18 0.80 10.27
N PHE A 81 11.33 -0.47 9.93
CA PHE A 81 10.27 -1.46 10.09
C PHE A 81 10.04 -1.78 11.55
N THR A 82 8.79 -1.72 11.99
CA THR A 82 8.34 -1.97 13.36
C THR A 82 7.56 -3.26 13.49
N ARG A 83 6.99 -3.76 12.39
CA ARG A 83 6.27 -5.03 12.32
C ARG A 83 6.51 -5.73 11.00
N HIS A 84 6.84 -7.00 11.07
CA HIS A 84 6.83 -7.96 9.96
C HIS A 84 6.16 -9.24 10.47
N ASP A 85 4.91 -9.49 10.08
CA ASP A 85 4.11 -10.61 10.53
C ASP A 85 3.50 -11.31 9.31
N PHE A 86 3.96 -12.54 9.07
CA PHE A 86 3.64 -13.34 7.90
C PHE A 86 3.11 -14.74 8.28
N ASP A 87 2.71 -14.96 9.52
CA ASP A 87 2.30 -16.27 10.01
C ASP A 87 0.82 -16.61 9.70
N GLU A 88 0.03 -15.61 9.34
CA GLU A 88 -1.40 -15.71 9.07
C GLU A 88 -1.69 -15.58 7.56
N PRO A 89 -2.90 -15.95 7.09
CA PRO A 89 -3.30 -15.75 5.69
C PRO A 89 -3.36 -14.28 5.27
N VAL A 90 -3.37 -13.37 6.24
CA VAL A 90 -3.25 -11.92 6.05
C VAL A 90 -1.95 -11.48 6.70
N SER A 91 -1.08 -10.83 5.94
CA SER A 91 0.22 -10.36 6.47
C SER A 91 0.20 -8.89 6.83
N TYR A 92 1.10 -8.50 7.75
CA TYR A 92 1.21 -7.15 8.28
C TYR A 92 2.64 -6.65 8.15
N VAL A 93 2.79 -5.43 7.61
CA VAL A 93 4.07 -4.74 7.51
C VAL A 93 3.89 -3.30 7.97
N ASP A 94 4.51 -2.94 9.10
CA ASP A 94 4.44 -1.58 9.63
C ASP A 94 5.83 -0.97 9.67
N PHE A 95 5.90 0.32 9.36
CA PHE A 95 7.16 1.07 9.43
C PHE A 95 6.94 2.54 9.76
N THR A 96 7.97 3.16 10.31
CA THR A 96 8.03 4.61 10.55
C THR A 96 8.88 5.29 9.48
N ILE A 97 8.50 6.50 9.14
CA ILE A 97 9.22 7.36 8.20
C ILE A 97 9.71 8.57 8.96
N THR A 98 11.00 8.90 8.80
CA THR A 98 11.59 10.12 9.36
C THR A 98 11.82 11.13 8.24
N PHE A 99 11.42 12.36 8.47
CA PHE A 99 11.68 13.48 7.56
C PHE A 99 12.76 14.37 8.15
N GLU A 100 13.45 15.13 7.28
CA GLU A 100 14.47 16.09 7.66
C GLU A 100 14.03 17.52 7.30
N GLY A 101 14.68 18.53 7.91
CA GLY A 101 14.43 19.94 7.63
C GLY A 101 13.10 20.46 8.17
N ASP A 102 12.47 21.37 7.43
CA ASP A 102 11.23 22.03 7.86
C ASP A 102 10.03 21.06 8.01
N ASP A 103 10.04 19.96 7.32
CA ASP A 103 8.99 18.94 7.40
C ASP A 103 9.13 18.11 8.69
N ALA A 104 10.35 17.89 9.18
CA ALA A 104 10.58 17.23 10.45
C ALA A 104 9.92 17.96 11.62
N GLN A 105 9.98 19.29 11.63
CA GLN A 105 9.34 20.09 12.70
C GLN A 105 7.82 19.99 12.70
N LYS A 106 7.19 19.76 11.55
CA LYS A 106 5.73 19.66 11.45
C LYS A 106 5.17 18.34 11.96
N ILE A 107 6.01 17.30 12.02
CA ILE A 107 5.61 15.92 12.38
C ILE A 107 6.29 15.41 13.65
N GLU A 108 7.17 16.22 14.28
CA GLU A 108 7.99 15.85 15.43
C GLU A 108 7.15 15.33 16.61
N ASP A 109 5.97 15.92 16.83
CA ASP A 109 5.06 15.55 17.92
C ASP A 109 4.12 14.38 17.60
N VAL A 110 3.91 14.07 16.32
CA VAL A 110 2.92 13.09 15.85
C VAL A 110 3.58 11.82 15.30
N GLY A 111 4.84 11.94 14.88
CA GLY A 111 5.52 10.90 14.11
C GLY A 111 4.93 10.76 12.71
N SER A 112 5.46 9.83 11.95
CA SER A 112 4.90 9.43 10.66
C SER A 112 5.18 7.96 10.40
N GLY A 113 4.33 7.31 9.65
CA GLY A 113 4.51 5.92 9.32
C GLY A 113 3.41 5.35 8.44
N VAL A 114 3.54 4.06 8.21
CA VAL A 114 2.61 3.26 7.44
C VAL A 114 2.34 1.96 8.17
N GLU A 115 1.09 1.58 8.26
CA GLU A 115 0.62 0.23 8.58
C GLU A 115 0.07 -0.37 7.28
N ALA A 116 0.54 -1.55 6.89
CA ALA A 116 0.10 -2.24 5.69
C ALA A 116 -0.44 -3.63 6.03
N ILE A 117 -1.55 -4.00 5.39
CA ILE A 117 -2.19 -5.30 5.52
C ILE A 117 -2.35 -5.88 4.12
N ASN A 118 -1.79 -7.07 3.88
CA ASN A 118 -1.90 -7.78 2.62
C ASN A 118 -2.86 -8.96 2.75
N GLY A 119 -3.87 -9.01 1.91
CA GLY A 119 -4.82 -10.12 1.80
C GLY A 119 -4.49 -10.97 0.58
N GLY A 120 -3.72 -12.03 0.78
CA GLY A 120 -3.17 -12.80 -0.33
C GLY A 120 -2.26 -11.97 -1.25
N LEU A 121 -2.01 -12.45 -2.47
CA LEU A 121 -1.09 -11.79 -3.42
C LEU A 121 -1.72 -10.56 -4.12
N GLY A 122 -3.04 -10.43 -4.10
CA GLY A 122 -3.74 -9.48 -4.98
C GLY A 122 -4.21 -8.19 -4.32
N ILE A 123 -4.24 -8.09 -2.99
CA ILE A 123 -4.81 -6.94 -2.28
C ILE A 123 -3.87 -6.49 -1.18
N ALA A 124 -3.54 -5.20 -1.18
CA ALA A 124 -2.93 -4.55 -0.03
C ALA A 124 -3.72 -3.28 0.33
N VAL A 125 -3.94 -3.08 1.63
CA VAL A 125 -4.49 -1.83 2.16
C VAL A 125 -3.47 -1.19 3.08
N THR A 126 -3.38 0.13 3.04
CA THR A 126 -2.46 0.86 3.93
C THR A 126 -3.17 1.97 4.67
N LYS A 127 -2.67 2.25 5.86
CA LYS A 127 -2.96 3.44 6.65
C LYS A 127 -1.66 4.20 6.84
N SER A 128 -1.63 5.44 6.40
CA SER A 128 -0.48 6.33 6.59
C SER A 128 -0.87 7.53 7.42
N TRP A 129 0.04 7.97 8.28
CA TRP A 129 -0.12 9.14 9.13
C TRP A 129 1.15 10.00 9.15
N GLY A 130 1.03 11.22 9.63
CA GLY A 130 2.10 12.20 9.73
C GLY A 130 1.72 13.49 9.03
N MET A 131 2.24 13.76 7.85
CA MET A 131 1.94 15.02 7.13
C MET A 131 0.47 15.11 6.73
N ILE A 132 -0.11 14.04 6.20
CA ILE A 132 -1.52 13.93 5.82
C ILE A 132 -1.97 12.48 6.04
N ASP A 133 -3.02 12.31 6.84
CA ASP A 133 -3.64 10.99 7.01
C ASP A 133 -4.24 10.51 5.70
N ASN A 134 -3.90 9.30 5.31
CA ASN A 134 -4.46 8.72 4.10
C ASN A 134 -4.65 7.20 4.24
N ARG A 135 -5.45 6.67 3.32
CA ARG A 135 -5.63 5.24 3.10
C ARG A 135 -5.35 4.95 1.65
N THR A 136 -4.70 3.82 1.37
CA THR A 136 -4.57 3.33 0.01
C THR A 136 -5.07 1.91 -0.12
N ILE A 137 -5.48 1.56 -1.31
CA ILE A 137 -5.78 0.18 -1.71
C ILE A 137 -5.00 -0.07 -2.98
N SER A 138 -4.18 -1.09 -3.01
CA SER A 138 -3.64 -1.66 -4.24
C SER A 138 -4.32 -3.01 -4.49
N ALA A 139 -4.93 -3.14 -5.66
CA ALA A 139 -5.55 -4.38 -6.10
C ALA A 139 -4.94 -4.77 -7.45
N ILE A 140 -4.22 -5.88 -7.43
CA ILE A 140 -3.49 -6.41 -8.57
C ILE A 140 -4.19 -7.69 -9.01
N THR A 141 -4.72 -7.67 -10.21
CA THR A 141 -5.48 -8.80 -10.75
C THR A 141 -4.68 -9.46 -11.87
N PRO A 142 -4.19 -10.69 -11.70
CA PRO A 142 -3.56 -11.43 -12.78
C PRO A 142 -4.54 -11.62 -13.96
N VAL A 143 -4.08 -11.35 -15.17
CA VAL A 143 -4.85 -11.55 -16.40
C VAL A 143 -4.43 -12.85 -17.07
N ASP A 144 -3.12 -13.10 -17.07
CA ASP A 144 -2.48 -14.32 -17.56
C ASP A 144 -1.16 -14.58 -16.78
N ASP A 145 -0.35 -15.53 -17.25
CA ASP A 145 0.90 -15.95 -16.58
C ASP A 145 1.96 -14.83 -16.51
N SER A 146 1.80 -13.75 -17.24
CA SER A 146 2.81 -12.69 -17.39
C SER A 146 2.29 -11.28 -17.15
N THR A 147 0.98 -11.07 -17.17
CA THR A 147 0.40 -9.74 -17.10
C THR A 147 -0.63 -9.60 -15.99
N SER A 148 -0.71 -8.40 -15.44
CA SER A 148 -1.68 -8.03 -14.42
C SER A 148 -2.33 -6.67 -14.69
N ASP A 149 -3.59 -6.54 -14.29
CA ASP A 149 -4.29 -5.27 -14.20
C ASP A 149 -4.06 -4.65 -12.81
N VAL A 150 -3.79 -3.36 -12.81
CA VAL A 150 -3.48 -2.59 -11.60
C VAL A 150 -4.60 -1.62 -11.28
N ARG A 151 -5.15 -1.72 -10.08
CA ARG A 151 -6.07 -0.72 -9.50
C ARG A 151 -5.45 -0.18 -8.22
N PHE A 152 -5.32 1.13 -8.16
CA PHE A 152 -4.78 1.81 -6.99
C PHE A 152 -5.71 2.96 -6.61
N MET A 153 -6.14 3.00 -5.35
CA MET A 153 -7.08 4.00 -4.84
C MET A 153 -6.46 4.69 -3.63
N VAL A 154 -6.64 6.01 -3.57
CA VAL A 154 -6.11 6.87 -2.51
C VAL A 154 -7.24 7.67 -1.91
N TYR A 155 -7.38 7.60 -0.60
CA TYR A 155 -8.32 8.36 0.20
C TYR A 155 -7.54 9.30 1.12
N ILE A 156 -7.77 10.59 1.03
CA ILE A 156 -7.11 11.60 1.86
C ILE A 156 -8.07 12.02 2.97
N GLY A 157 -7.60 11.94 4.22
CA GLY A 157 -8.38 12.32 5.40
C GLY A 157 -8.78 13.79 5.38
N ARG A 158 -10.03 14.08 5.76
CA ARG A 158 -10.49 15.46 5.97
C ARG A 158 -9.88 16.01 7.25
N PRO A 159 -9.49 17.29 7.27
CA PRO A 159 -9.05 17.93 8.50
C PRO A 159 -10.14 17.85 9.58
N LYS A 160 -9.75 17.49 10.81
CA LYS A 160 -10.66 17.47 11.95
C LYS A 160 -10.89 18.91 12.45
N GLY A 161 -12.15 19.25 12.74
CA GLY A 161 -12.54 20.56 13.24
C GLY A 161 -12.87 21.59 12.15
N GLU A 162 -12.94 22.86 12.54
CA GLU A 162 -13.27 23.96 11.62
C GLU A 162 -12.11 24.26 10.69
N VAL A 163 -12.38 24.20 9.38
CA VAL A 163 -11.39 24.47 8.33
C VAL A 163 -11.54 25.90 7.83
N ARG A 164 -10.52 26.73 8.05
CA ARG A 164 -10.52 28.15 7.66
C ARG A 164 -10.76 28.39 6.17
N ASN A 165 -10.27 27.48 5.32
CA ASN A 165 -10.46 27.56 3.87
C ASN A 165 -10.67 26.15 3.30
N PRO A 166 -11.94 25.70 3.16
CA PRO A 166 -12.28 24.37 2.68
C PRO A 166 -11.78 24.08 1.25
N ASP A 167 -11.89 25.07 0.36
CA ASP A 167 -11.47 24.89 -1.04
C ASP A 167 -9.95 24.66 -1.14
N ARG A 168 -9.17 25.40 -0.36
CA ARG A 168 -7.72 25.22 -0.32
C ARG A 168 -7.33 23.87 0.32
N ALA A 169 -8.07 23.43 1.33
CA ALA A 169 -7.86 22.11 1.93
C ALA A 169 -8.13 20.98 0.94
N TRP A 170 -9.19 21.10 0.14
CA TRP A 170 -9.49 20.18 -0.95
C TRP A 170 -8.37 20.14 -1.99
N VAL A 171 -7.93 21.29 -2.51
CA VAL A 171 -6.86 21.34 -3.52
C VAL A 171 -5.58 20.68 -3.02
N LYS A 172 -5.20 20.92 -1.76
CA LYS A 172 -4.02 20.27 -1.16
C LYS A 172 -4.18 18.76 -1.02
N ALA A 173 -5.37 18.30 -0.66
CA ALA A 173 -5.67 16.88 -0.57
C ALA A 173 -5.59 16.20 -1.95
N GLU A 174 -6.12 16.86 -2.99
CA GLU A 174 -6.05 16.39 -4.36
C GLU A 174 -4.60 16.32 -4.86
N GLU A 175 -3.81 17.38 -4.66
CA GLU A 175 -2.38 17.41 -5.02
C GLU A 175 -1.60 16.29 -4.32
N PHE A 176 -1.86 16.05 -3.04
CA PHE A 176 -1.19 14.99 -2.29
C PHE A 176 -1.59 13.61 -2.79
N GLY A 177 -2.86 13.36 -3.03
CA GLY A 177 -3.33 12.07 -3.55
C GLY A 177 -2.78 11.77 -4.95
N LEU A 178 -2.67 12.78 -5.82
CA LEU A 178 -2.02 12.65 -7.14
C LEU A 178 -0.53 12.34 -7.00
N GLU A 179 0.14 12.92 -6.00
CA GLU A 179 1.55 12.61 -5.72
C GLU A 179 1.73 11.15 -5.25
N VAL A 180 0.85 10.64 -4.38
CA VAL A 180 0.86 9.23 -3.96
C VAL A 180 0.66 8.30 -5.17
N ILE A 181 -0.26 8.62 -6.08
CA ILE A 181 -0.46 7.88 -7.34
C ILE A 181 0.79 7.95 -8.22
N ARG A 182 1.45 9.10 -8.30
CA ARG A 182 2.67 9.27 -9.07
C ARG A 182 3.81 8.38 -8.55
N GLN A 183 3.98 8.30 -7.24
CA GLN A 183 4.96 7.42 -6.59
C GLN A 183 4.68 5.95 -6.90
N PHE A 184 3.44 5.51 -6.77
CA PHE A 184 3.04 4.16 -7.11
C PHE A 184 3.33 3.81 -8.60
N ARG A 185 3.13 4.75 -9.51
CA ARG A 185 3.51 4.58 -10.93
C ARG A 185 5.00 4.40 -11.15
N GLN A 186 5.85 4.98 -10.33
CA GLN A 186 7.29 4.76 -10.42
C GLN A 186 7.64 3.29 -10.13
N ASP A 187 6.96 2.70 -9.15
CA ASP A 187 7.15 1.30 -8.79
C ASP A 187 6.66 0.36 -9.90
N ILE A 188 5.49 0.61 -10.50
CA ILE A 188 4.96 -0.16 -11.64
C ILE A 188 6.01 -0.25 -12.76
N HIS A 189 6.69 0.86 -13.05
CA HIS A 189 7.74 0.87 -14.09
C HIS A 189 8.93 -0.03 -13.72
N ILE A 190 9.28 -0.14 -12.45
CA ILE A 190 10.35 -1.03 -11.97
C ILE A 190 9.88 -2.49 -12.05
N TRP A 191 8.69 -2.78 -11.55
CA TRP A 191 8.14 -4.14 -11.55
C TRP A 191 8.00 -4.71 -12.96
N ALA A 192 7.62 -3.90 -13.94
CA ALA A 192 7.53 -4.31 -15.35
C ALA A 192 8.88 -4.71 -15.96
N HIS A 193 10.00 -4.38 -15.32
CA HIS A 193 11.35 -4.76 -15.77
C HIS A 193 12.04 -5.71 -14.79
N GLN A 194 11.39 -6.08 -13.71
CA GLN A 194 11.92 -7.00 -12.71
C GLN A 194 11.87 -8.44 -13.22
N ARG A 195 12.86 -9.22 -12.83
CA ARG A 195 12.88 -10.67 -13.08
C ARG A 195 12.91 -11.41 -11.78
N TYR A 196 12.00 -12.36 -11.63
CA TYR A 196 12.03 -13.28 -10.50
C TYR A 196 13.30 -14.10 -10.52
N SER A 197 13.96 -14.23 -9.38
CA SER A 197 15.07 -15.14 -9.17
C SER A 197 14.92 -15.83 -7.82
N ASP A 198 15.20 -17.12 -7.79
CA ASP A 198 15.23 -17.93 -6.57
C ASP A 198 16.55 -18.72 -6.53
N PRO A 199 17.41 -18.49 -5.52
CA PRO A 199 17.30 -17.49 -4.45
C PRO A 199 17.42 -16.05 -4.98
N PRO A 200 16.84 -15.07 -4.27
CA PRO A 200 16.93 -13.67 -4.67
C PRO A 200 18.34 -13.12 -4.45
N ALA A 201 18.81 -12.30 -5.39
CA ALA A 201 20.12 -11.64 -5.30
C ALA A 201 20.02 -10.33 -4.49
N LEU A 202 19.85 -10.45 -3.18
CA LEU A 202 19.61 -9.34 -2.25
C LEU A 202 20.82 -9.04 -1.36
N SER A 203 20.83 -7.84 -0.80
CA SER A 203 21.76 -7.51 0.29
C SER A 203 21.39 -8.28 1.57
N SER A 204 22.36 -8.44 2.46
CA SER A 204 22.12 -9.15 3.73
C SER A 204 21.08 -8.47 4.61
N SER A 205 20.87 -7.18 4.45
CA SER A 205 19.89 -6.39 5.20
C SER A 205 18.45 -6.60 4.72
N GLU A 206 18.27 -6.95 3.46
CA GLU A 206 16.94 -7.16 2.84
C GLU A 206 16.51 -8.63 2.88
N LEU A 207 17.47 -9.55 2.89
CA LEU A 207 17.26 -10.99 2.74
C LEU A 207 16.16 -11.54 3.67
N LYS A 208 16.15 -11.10 4.94
CA LYS A 208 15.17 -11.60 5.92
C LYS A 208 13.74 -11.26 5.55
N GLY A 209 13.47 -10.01 5.16
CA GLY A 209 12.12 -9.57 4.78
C GLY A 209 11.62 -10.26 3.52
N PHE A 210 12.46 -10.30 2.49
CA PHE A 210 12.12 -10.98 1.23
C PHE A 210 11.93 -12.49 1.39
N THR A 211 12.75 -13.16 2.21
CA THR A 211 12.57 -14.59 2.47
C THR A 211 11.23 -14.85 3.16
N ALA A 212 10.93 -14.09 4.21
CA ALA A 212 9.69 -14.27 4.96
C ALA A 212 8.45 -14.03 4.09
N ILE A 213 8.43 -12.97 3.27
CA ILE A 213 7.27 -12.70 2.40
C ILE A 213 7.12 -13.73 1.28
N ARG A 214 8.24 -14.29 0.76
CA ARG A 214 8.20 -15.35 -0.26
C ARG A 214 7.75 -16.69 0.29
N GLU A 215 8.09 -17.01 1.54
CA GLU A 215 7.60 -18.21 2.22
C GLU A 215 6.10 -18.10 2.55
N TRP A 216 5.63 -16.88 2.80
CA TRP A 216 4.22 -16.61 3.07
C TRP A 216 3.36 -16.59 1.78
N ALA A 217 3.87 -16.05 0.67
CA ALA A 217 3.19 -15.90 -0.62
C ALA A 217 2.93 -17.25 -1.32
#